data_a290f61b9d193dd9c43ac0eb9c4a81ae
#
_entry.id   a290f61b9d193dd9c43ac0eb9c4a81ae
#
_cell.length_a   1.000
_cell.length_b   1.000
_cell.length_c   1.000
_cell.angle_alpha   90.00
_cell.angle_beta   90.00
_cell.angle_gamma   90.00
#
_symmetry.space_group_name_H-M   'P 1'
#
loop_
_entity.id
_entity.type
_entity.pdbx_description
1 polymer ?
#
loop_
_entity_poly.entity_id
_entity_poly.type
_entity_poly.pdbx_seq_one_letter_code
_entity_poly.pdbx_strand_id
1 'polypeptide(L)'
;GGYVGTDGVPRLNVLDVQKQIRSLPKPVIAMVNGYAIGGGHVLHVVCDLSIASENAIFGQTGPKVGSFDAGFGSSYLARCVGQKKAREIWFLCRQYNAQEALEMGLVNKVVPFEQLEDEVVAWAEQMMLHSPLALRMIKAGLNAELDGQAGIQELAGDATMLYYMTDEAQEGGKAFLEKRKPRFQDYPKFP
;
A
#
# COMPACT_ATOMS: atom_id res chain seq x y z
N GLY A 1 4.34 -18.71 2.55
CA GLY A 1 5.59 -19.19 2.01
C GLY A 1 5.49 -19.56 0.55
N GLY A 2 6.63 -19.90 -0.01
CA GLY A 2 6.67 -20.44 -1.37
C GLY A 2 6.20 -21.90 -1.40
N TYR A 3 5.75 -22.35 -2.53
CA TYR A 3 5.40 -23.75 -2.77
C TYR A 3 5.81 -24.16 -4.19
N VAL A 4 5.97 -25.44 -4.38
CA VAL A 4 6.20 -26.05 -5.68
C VAL A 4 4.90 -26.69 -6.14
N GLY A 5 4.40 -26.27 -7.29
CA GLY A 5 3.20 -26.86 -7.89
C GLY A 5 3.45 -28.29 -8.41
N THR A 6 2.40 -28.97 -8.84
CA THR A 6 2.49 -30.32 -9.43
C THR A 6 3.32 -30.35 -10.73
N ASP A 7 3.50 -29.19 -11.35
CA ASP A 7 4.35 -28.96 -12.52
C ASP A 7 5.83 -28.75 -12.18
N GLY A 8 6.22 -28.83 -10.91
CA GLY A 8 7.58 -28.63 -10.45
C GLY A 8 8.04 -27.16 -10.42
N VAL A 9 7.16 -26.21 -10.71
CA VAL A 9 7.51 -24.78 -10.75
C VAL A 9 7.35 -24.14 -9.38
N PRO A 10 8.41 -23.52 -8.80
CA PRO A 10 8.30 -22.76 -7.57
C PRO A 10 7.42 -21.50 -7.75
N ARG A 11 6.55 -21.21 -6.79
CA ARG A 11 5.68 -20.04 -6.79
C ARG A 11 5.70 -19.33 -5.44
N LEU A 12 5.51 -18.03 -5.47
CA LEU A 12 5.40 -17.16 -4.30
C LEU A 12 4.25 -16.15 -4.52
N ASN A 13 3.03 -16.68 -4.65
CA ASN A 13 1.84 -15.89 -5.03
C ASN A 13 1.49 -14.78 -4.02
N VAL A 14 2.01 -14.82 -2.80
CA VAL A 14 1.85 -13.73 -1.82
C VAL A 14 2.40 -12.39 -2.35
N LEU A 15 3.39 -12.41 -3.23
CA LEU A 15 3.91 -11.19 -3.85
C LEU A 15 2.86 -10.48 -4.71
N ASP A 16 1.97 -11.23 -5.36
CA ASP A 16 0.91 -10.65 -6.18
C ASP A 16 -0.15 -9.99 -5.28
N VAL A 17 -0.49 -10.59 -4.15
CA VAL A 17 -1.38 -9.99 -3.15
C VAL A 17 -0.78 -8.71 -2.59
N GLN A 18 0.51 -8.70 -2.26
CA GLN A 18 1.20 -7.50 -1.77
C GLN A 18 1.16 -6.36 -2.80
N LYS A 19 1.41 -6.67 -4.08
CA LYS A 19 1.32 -5.69 -5.17
C LYS A 19 -0.12 -5.17 -5.33
N GLN A 20 -1.12 -6.07 -5.28
CA GLN A 20 -2.53 -5.68 -5.36
C GLN A 20 -2.96 -4.74 -4.24
N ILE A 21 -2.52 -4.97 -2.99
CA ILE A 21 -2.81 -4.06 -1.87
C ILE A 21 -2.28 -2.67 -2.17
N ARG A 22 -1.05 -2.56 -2.68
CA ARG A 22 -0.42 -1.28 -3.00
C ARG A 22 -1.09 -0.56 -4.17
N SER A 23 -1.40 -1.28 -5.25
CA SER A 23 -2.00 -0.70 -6.46
C SER A 23 -3.52 -0.54 -6.39
N LEU A 24 -4.19 -1.07 -5.36
CA LEU A 24 -5.63 -0.90 -5.21
C LEU A 24 -5.99 0.59 -5.12
N PRO A 25 -6.94 1.11 -5.98
CA PRO A 25 -7.28 2.53 -6.03
C PRO A 25 -8.15 2.98 -4.84
N LYS A 26 -7.90 2.45 -3.65
CA LYS A 26 -8.56 2.76 -2.37
C LYS A 26 -7.60 2.46 -1.23
N PRO A 27 -7.72 3.16 -0.09
CA PRO A 27 -7.02 2.79 1.13
C PRO A 27 -7.36 1.36 1.58
N VAL A 28 -6.37 0.67 2.12
CA VAL A 28 -6.50 -0.66 2.71
C VAL A 28 -6.06 -0.58 4.18
N ILE A 29 -6.93 -1.00 5.08
CA ILE A 29 -6.66 -1.04 6.52
C ILE A 29 -6.39 -2.47 6.94
N ALA A 30 -5.25 -2.73 7.56
CA ALA A 30 -4.99 -3.99 8.24
C ALA A 30 -5.65 -3.97 9.62
N MET A 31 -6.53 -4.94 9.88
CA MET A 31 -7.14 -5.20 11.18
C MET A 31 -6.43 -6.37 11.84
N VAL A 32 -5.56 -6.07 12.83
CA VAL A 32 -4.67 -7.07 13.44
C VAL A 32 -5.18 -7.48 14.81
N ASN A 33 -5.70 -8.70 14.93
CA ASN A 33 -6.32 -9.19 16.16
C ASN A 33 -5.54 -10.31 16.86
N GLY A 34 -4.27 -10.52 16.55
CA GLY A 34 -3.44 -11.57 17.12
C GLY A 34 -2.04 -11.56 16.53
N TYR A 35 -1.49 -12.70 16.18
CA TYR A 35 -0.14 -12.81 15.65
C TYR A 35 -0.02 -12.31 14.22
N ALA A 36 0.75 -11.25 14.02
CA ALA A 36 1.22 -10.76 12.73
C ALA A 36 2.73 -11.02 12.63
N ILE A 37 3.11 -12.25 12.33
CA ILE A 37 4.49 -12.72 12.32
C ILE A 37 4.89 -13.19 10.91
N GLY A 38 6.13 -12.90 10.51
CA GLY A 38 6.65 -13.31 9.21
C GLY A 38 5.82 -12.76 8.05
N GLY A 39 5.21 -13.60 7.23
CA GLY A 39 4.35 -13.18 6.12
C GLY A 39 3.15 -12.33 6.54
N GLY A 40 2.52 -12.64 7.69
CA GLY A 40 1.46 -11.81 8.27
C GLY A 40 1.93 -10.42 8.65
N HIS A 41 3.16 -10.30 9.18
CA HIS A 41 3.80 -9.00 9.44
C HIS A 41 4.01 -8.22 8.14
N VAL A 42 4.47 -8.87 7.07
CA VAL A 42 4.66 -8.20 5.78
C VAL A 42 3.33 -7.69 5.22
N LEU A 43 2.27 -8.49 5.30
CA LEU A 43 0.95 -8.10 4.76
C LEU A 43 0.40 -6.84 5.44
N HIS A 44 0.47 -6.73 6.77
CA HIS A 44 -0.01 -5.51 7.44
C HIS A 44 0.88 -4.30 7.14
N VAL A 45 2.19 -4.48 7.00
CA VAL A 45 3.14 -3.42 6.64
C VAL A 45 2.86 -2.86 5.25
N VAL A 46 2.40 -3.70 4.31
CA VAL A 46 2.05 -3.30 2.94
C VAL A 46 0.72 -2.55 2.85
N CYS A 47 -0.18 -2.74 3.82
CA CYS A 47 -1.43 -1.97 3.90
C CYS A 47 -1.14 -0.49 4.16
N ASP A 48 -2.08 0.37 3.78
CA ASP A 48 -1.94 1.82 3.95
C ASP A 48 -2.01 2.24 5.43
N LEU A 49 -2.83 1.52 6.21
CA LEU A 49 -3.03 1.76 7.64
C LEU A 49 -3.10 0.43 8.39
N SER A 50 -2.77 0.45 9.68
CA SER A 50 -2.88 -0.72 10.55
C SER A 50 -3.49 -0.32 11.89
N ILE A 51 -4.57 -1.00 12.29
CA ILE A 51 -5.18 -0.90 13.61
C ILE A 51 -5.05 -2.26 14.29
N ALA A 52 -4.58 -2.28 15.50
CA ALA A 52 -4.30 -3.51 16.25
C ALA A 52 -5.17 -3.61 17.51
N SER A 53 -5.50 -4.83 17.89
CA SER A 53 -6.00 -5.11 19.22
C SER A 53 -4.85 -5.17 20.22
N GLU A 54 -5.15 -4.95 21.51
CA GLU A 54 -4.17 -5.00 22.60
C GLU A 54 -3.41 -6.33 22.69
N ASN A 55 -4.01 -7.43 22.24
CA ASN A 55 -3.41 -8.77 22.22
C ASN A 55 -2.58 -9.07 20.96
N ALA A 56 -2.43 -8.10 20.06
CA ALA A 56 -1.65 -8.30 18.84
C ALA A 56 -0.16 -8.40 19.14
N ILE A 57 0.53 -9.30 18.40
CA ILE A 57 1.97 -9.55 18.52
C ILE A 57 2.57 -9.46 17.12
N PHE A 58 3.62 -8.69 17.00
CA PHE A 58 4.30 -8.39 15.73
C PHE A 58 5.74 -8.91 15.74
N GLY A 59 6.26 -9.25 14.57
CA GLY A 59 7.67 -9.58 14.43
C GLY A 59 8.03 -10.36 13.18
N GLN A 60 9.32 -10.52 12.98
CA GLN A 60 9.89 -11.35 11.93
C GLN A 60 10.60 -12.55 12.52
N THR A 61 10.47 -13.71 11.87
CA THR A 61 11.09 -14.95 12.28
C THR A 61 11.93 -15.59 11.19
N GLY A 62 11.96 -14.98 10.02
CA GLY A 62 12.61 -15.53 8.82
C GLY A 62 14.01 -16.10 9.08
N PRO A 63 14.97 -15.33 9.65
CA PRO A 63 16.32 -15.83 9.92
C PRO A 63 16.37 -17.03 10.86
N LYS A 64 15.40 -17.17 11.80
CA LYS A 64 15.33 -18.33 12.69
C LYS A 64 14.84 -19.61 12.01
N VAL A 65 14.03 -19.48 10.96
CA VAL A 65 13.34 -20.60 10.32
C VAL A 65 13.83 -20.85 8.88
N GLY A 66 14.94 -20.21 8.46
CA GLY A 66 15.51 -20.38 7.14
C GLY A 66 14.75 -19.67 6.03
N SER A 67 14.21 -18.47 6.32
CA SER A 67 13.49 -17.63 5.37
C SER A 67 13.90 -16.17 5.50
N PHE A 68 13.52 -15.33 4.52
CA PHE A 68 13.70 -13.87 4.58
C PHE A 68 12.75 -13.18 3.61
N ASP A 69 12.52 -11.88 3.81
CA ASP A 69 11.89 -10.98 2.86
C ASP A 69 12.74 -9.71 2.74
N ALA A 70 13.48 -9.60 1.63
CA ALA A 70 14.33 -8.46 1.32
C ALA A 70 13.58 -7.31 0.60
N GLY A 71 12.32 -7.52 0.28
CA GLY A 71 11.44 -6.54 -0.37
C GLY A 71 10.64 -5.71 0.64
N PHE A 72 9.32 -5.77 0.53
CA PHE A 72 8.42 -5.01 1.41
C PHE A 72 8.62 -5.33 2.90
N GLY A 73 8.92 -6.60 3.24
CA GLY A 73 9.14 -7.01 4.62
C GLY A 73 10.34 -6.38 5.30
N SER A 74 11.33 -5.87 4.56
CA SER A 74 12.52 -5.21 5.12
C SER A 74 12.66 -3.75 4.68
N SER A 75 12.74 -3.47 3.38
CA SER A 75 13.02 -2.12 2.89
C SER A 75 11.84 -1.17 3.14
N TYR A 76 10.60 -1.63 2.95
CA TYR A 76 9.42 -0.82 3.22
C TYR A 76 9.15 -0.70 4.73
N LEU A 77 9.33 -1.78 5.50
CA LEU A 77 9.27 -1.73 6.97
C LEU A 77 10.19 -0.64 7.53
N ALA A 78 11.41 -0.50 6.97
CA ALA A 78 12.36 0.52 7.42
C ALA A 78 11.87 1.96 7.17
N ARG A 79 10.93 2.17 6.26
CA ARG A 79 10.26 3.47 6.07
C ARG A 79 9.22 3.74 7.17
N CYS A 80 8.58 2.70 7.68
CA CYS A 80 7.59 2.82 8.75
C CYS A 80 8.24 3.06 10.12
N VAL A 81 9.23 2.22 10.50
CA VAL A 81 9.78 2.21 11.86
C VAL A 81 11.21 2.76 11.96
N GLY A 82 11.78 3.19 10.84
CA GLY A 82 13.17 3.62 10.75
C GLY A 82 14.17 2.47 10.65
N GLN A 83 15.35 2.77 10.11
CA GLN A 83 16.39 1.79 9.75
C GLN A 83 16.87 0.94 10.94
N LYS A 84 17.05 1.56 12.11
CA LYS A 84 17.58 0.85 13.28
C LYS A 84 16.58 -0.15 13.83
N LYS A 85 15.31 0.25 13.96
CA LYS A 85 14.24 -0.64 14.46
C LYS A 85 13.95 -1.77 13.48
N ALA A 86 13.90 -1.52 12.19
CA ALA A 86 13.71 -2.57 11.19
C ALA A 86 14.83 -3.62 11.24
N ARG A 87 16.09 -3.21 11.43
CA ARG A 87 17.24 -4.13 11.60
C ARG A 87 17.13 -4.93 12.91
N GLU A 88 16.71 -4.31 13.99
CA GLU A 88 16.47 -4.99 15.27
C GLU A 88 15.40 -6.08 15.11
N ILE A 89 14.27 -5.75 14.48
CA ILE A 89 13.18 -6.70 14.21
C ILE A 89 13.69 -7.91 13.42
N TRP A 90 14.44 -7.67 12.35
CA TRP A 90 14.92 -8.73 11.46
C TRP A 90 16.11 -9.51 12.02
N PHE A 91 17.09 -8.82 12.60
CA PHE A 91 18.34 -9.48 13.00
C PHE A 91 18.20 -10.24 14.33
N LEU A 92 17.37 -9.73 15.22
CA LEU A 92 17.15 -10.36 16.52
C LEU A 92 15.92 -11.28 16.54
N CYS A 93 15.03 -11.16 15.55
CA CYS A 93 13.75 -11.88 15.47
C CYS A 93 12.96 -11.80 16.79
N ARG A 94 12.93 -10.62 17.39
CA ARG A 94 12.12 -10.34 18.58
C ARG A 94 10.66 -10.20 18.21
N GLN A 95 9.79 -10.48 19.17
CA GLN A 95 8.36 -10.18 19.08
C GLN A 95 8.06 -8.93 19.90
N TYR A 96 7.14 -8.13 19.40
CA TYR A 96 6.73 -6.86 19.99
C TYR A 96 5.24 -6.91 20.23
N ASN A 97 4.78 -6.42 21.38
CA ASN A 97 3.37 -6.28 21.68
C ASN A 97 2.75 -5.08 20.92
N ALA A 98 1.43 -4.93 21.02
CA ALA A 98 0.71 -3.88 20.31
C ALA A 98 1.14 -2.47 20.72
N GLN A 99 1.43 -2.24 22.01
CA GLN A 99 1.87 -0.94 22.49
C GLN A 99 3.27 -0.57 21.98
N GLU A 100 4.21 -1.52 21.99
CA GLU A 100 5.53 -1.32 21.38
C GLU A 100 5.43 -1.04 19.87
N ALA A 101 4.49 -1.72 19.18
CA ALA A 101 4.23 -1.49 17.76
C ALA A 101 3.69 -0.07 17.50
N LEU A 102 2.83 0.45 18.38
CA LEU A 102 2.33 1.82 18.30
C LEU A 102 3.46 2.83 18.53
N GLU A 103 4.27 2.63 19.57
CA GLU A 103 5.36 3.55 19.93
C GLU A 103 6.44 3.66 18.84
N MET A 104 6.70 2.56 18.10
CA MET A 104 7.66 2.59 16.99
C MET A 104 7.04 3.05 15.65
N GLY A 105 5.75 3.39 15.62
CA GLY A 105 5.06 3.81 14.40
C GLY A 105 4.73 2.68 13.42
N LEU A 106 4.71 1.44 13.89
CA LEU A 106 4.38 0.27 13.08
C LEU A 106 2.86 0.14 12.86
N VAL A 107 2.05 0.57 13.82
CA VAL A 107 0.60 0.62 13.74
C VAL A 107 0.07 2.01 14.07
N ASN A 108 -1.11 2.36 13.54
CA ASN A 108 -1.71 3.68 13.71
C ASN A 108 -2.47 3.81 15.03
N LYS A 109 -3.07 2.73 15.52
CA LYS A 109 -3.88 2.72 16.73
C LYS A 109 -3.92 1.34 17.36
N VAL A 110 -4.07 1.32 18.69
CA VAL A 110 -4.33 0.10 19.48
C VAL A 110 -5.63 0.30 20.24
N VAL A 111 -6.49 -0.72 20.24
CA VAL A 111 -7.78 -0.73 20.91
C VAL A 111 -8.02 -2.08 21.59
N PRO A 112 -8.93 -2.17 22.59
CA PRO A 112 -9.41 -3.46 23.08
C PRO A 112 -9.93 -4.35 21.94
N PHE A 113 -9.76 -5.66 22.08
CA PHE A 113 -10.13 -6.61 21.03
C PHE A 113 -11.60 -6.45 20.59
N GLU A 114 -12.50 -6.24 21.53
CA GLU A 114 -13.93 -6.11 21.30
C GLU A 114 -14.32 -4.85 20.52
N GLN A 115 -13.43 -3.85 20.48
CA GLN A 115 -13.63 -2.58 19.77
C GLN A 115 -12.92 -2.52 18.42
N LEU A 116 -12.13 -3.54 18.07
CA LEU A 116 -11.25 -3.48 16.92
C LEU A 116 -12.02 -3.30 15.60
N GLU A 117 -13.08 -4.09 15.39
CA GLU A 117 -13.88 -4.01 14.16
C GLU A 117 -14.60 -2.68 14.05
N ASP A 118 -15.24 -2.21 15.13
CA ASP A 118 -15.95 -0.94 15.16
C ASP A 118 -15.02 0.24 14.87
N GLU A 119 -13.80 0.21 15.40
CA GLU A 119 -12.79 1.25 15.15
C GLU A 119 -12.32 1.25 13.69
N VAL A 120 -12.08 0.09 13.11
CA VAL A 120 -11.69 -0.03 11.69
C VAL A 120 -12.82 0.47 10.78
N VAL A 121 -14.06 0.11 11.08
CA VAL A 121 -15.25 0.58 10.35
C VAL A 121 -15.37 2.09 10.46
N ALA A 122 -15.23 2.66 11.66
CA ALA A 122 -15.31 4.11 11.87
C ALA A 122 -14.25 4.87 11.03
N TRP A 123 -13.02 4.35 10.95
CA TRP A 123 -11.99 4.94 10.08
C TRP A 123 -12.33 4.83 8.60
N ALA A 124 -12.89 3.69 8.17
CA ALA A 124 -13.34 3.51 6.80
C ALA A 124 -14.49 4.46 6.45
N GLU A 125 -15.48 4.61 7.33
CA GLU A 125 -16.59 5.55 7.16
C GLU A 125 -16.11 7.00 7.10
N GLN A 126 -15.16 7.39 7.94
CA GLN A 126 -14.54 8.71 7.87
C GLN A 126 -13.86 8.95 6.53
N MET A 127 -13.13 7.97 6.00
CA MET A 127 -12.50 8.09 4.66
C MET A 127 -13.55 8.20 3.54
N MET A 128 -14.69 7.53 3.66
CA MET A 128 -15.78 7.60 2.68
C MET A 128 -16.45 8.97 2.61
N LEU A 129 -16.26 9.85 3.60
CA LEU A 129 -16.68 11.26 3.54
C LEU A 129 -15.78 12.12 2.63
N HIS A 130 -14.64 11.61 2.21
CA HIS A 130 -13.66 12.32 1.39
C HIS A 130 -13.76 11.93 -0.08
N SER A 131 -13.20 12.78 -0.96
CA SER A 131 -13.17 12.51 -2.39
C SER A 131 -12.42 11.19 -2.70
N PRO A 132 -13.08 10.19 -3.32
CA PRO A 132 -12.42 8.92 -3.67
C PRO A 132 -11.28 9.12 -4.66
N LEU A 133 -11.42 10.07 -5.59
CA LEU A 133 -10.37 10.40 -6.55
C LEU A 133 -9.16 11.01 -5.85
N ALA A 134 -9.36 11.94 -4.91
CA ALA A 134 -8.27 12.54 -4.15
C ALA A 134 -7.52 11.48 -3.33
N LEU A 135 -8.22 10.56 -2.65
CA LEU A 135 -7.60 9.47 -1.90
C LEU A 135 -6.78 8.54 -2.80
N ARG A 136 -7.30 8.20 -3.99
CA ARG A 136 -6.57 7.42 -5.00
C ARG A 136 -5.26 8.10 -5.40
N MET A 137 -5.33 9.38 -5.79
CA MET A 137 -4.17 10.13 -6.26
C MET A 137 -3.13 10.34 -5.15
N ILE A 138 -3.57 10.56 -3.90
CA ILE A 138 -2.68 10.65 -2.74
C ILE A 138 -1.96 9.31 -2.52
N LYS A 139 -2.69 8.19 -2.54
CA LYS A 139 -2.08 6.86 -2.40
C LYS A 139 -1.06 6.58 -3.50
N ALA A 140 -1.40 6.84 -4.76
CA ALA A 140 -0.46 6.69 -5.88
C ALA A 140 0.79 7.57 -5.71
N GLY A 141 0.62 8.82 -5.26
CA GLY A 141 1.72 9.74 -4.99
C GLY A 141 2.63 9.27 -3.84
N LEU A 142 2.05 8.79 -2.73
CA LEU A 142 2.80 8.22 -1.61
C LEU A 142 3.59 6.96 -1.99
N ASN A 143 3.06 6.17 -2.93
CA ASN A 143 3.71 4.97 -3.42
C ASN A 143 4.80 5.27 -4.46
N ALA A 144 4.61 6.29 -5.31
CA ALA A 144 5.48 6.58 -6.45
C ALA A 144 6.94 6.78 -6.06
N GLU A 145 7.21 7.49 -4.97
CA GLU A 145 8.58 7.71 -4.47
C GLU A 145 9.27 6.39 -4.10
N LEU A 146 8.52 5.48 -3.47
CA LEU A 146 9.06 4.22 -2.93
C LEU A 146 9.21 3.14 -4.00
N ASP A 147 8.33 3.14 -4.99
CA ASP A 147 8.27 2.12 -6.03
C ASP A 147 9.08 2.51 -7.28
N GLY A 148 9.73 3.68 -7.25
CA GLY A 148 10.61 4.15 -8.32
C GLY A 148 9.88 4.27 -9.66
N GLN A 149 10.50 3.82 -10.75
CA GLN A 149 9.91 3.95 -12.09
C GLN A 149 8.54 3.27 -12.23
N ALA A 150 8.32 2.16 -11.53
CA ALA A 150 7.01 1.48 -11.56
C ALA A 150 5.93 2.35 -10.89
N GLY A 151 6.23 2.98 -9.76
CA GLY A 151 5.31 3.89 -9.09
C GLY A 151 5.03 5.15 -9.90
N ILE A 152 6.05 5.71 -10.55
CA ILE A 152 5.88 6.86 -11.46
C ILE A 152 4.98 6.47 -12.63
N GLN A 153 5.16 5.27 -13.20
CA GLN A 153 4.33 4.79 -14.30
C GLN A 153 2.86 4.65 -13.90
N GLU A 154 2.58 4.16 -12.70
CA GLU A 154 1.21 4.05 -12.18
C GLU A 154 0.58 5.43 -11.97
N LEU A 155 1.28 6.35 -11.30
CA LEU A 155 0.85 7.73 -11.10
C LEU A 155 0.60 8.45 -12.43
N ALA A 156 1.50 8.30 -13.39
CA ALA A 156 1.36 8.88 -14.73
C ALA A 156 0.18 8.28 -15.49
N GLY A 157 -0.07 6.98 -15.34
CA GLY A 157 -1.24 6.31 -15.91
C GLY A 157 -2.55 6.89 -15.39
N ASP A 158 -2.64 7.10 -14.07
CA ASP A 158 -3.80 7.74 -13.45
C ASP A 158 -4.01 9.18 -13.97
N ALA A 159 -2.93 9.96 -14.07
CA ALA A 159 -2.99 11.32 -14.62
C ALA A 159 -3.44 11.32 -16.10
N THR A 160 -2.96 10.37 -16.88
CA THR A 160 -3.37 10.20 -18.29
C THR A 160 -4.85 9.84 -18.40
N MET A 161 -5.35 8.96 -17.54
CA MET A 161 -6.79 8.63 -17.51
C MET A 161 -7.64 9.85 -17.17
N LEU A 162 -7.22 10.68 -16.20
CA LEU A 162 -7.91 11.93 -15.88
C LEU A 162 -7.91 12.91 -17.07
N TYR A 163 -6.78 13.02 -17.77
CA TYR A 163 -6.70 13.85 -18.97
C TYR A 163 -7.67 13.38 -20.06
N TYR A 164 -7.74 12.07 -20.31
CA TYR A 164 -8.68 11.52 -21.33
C TYR A 164 -10.16 11.78 -21.02
N MET A 165 -10.50 12.11 -19.79
CA MET A 165 -11.87 12.49 -19.39
C MET A 165 -12.18 13.98 -19.64
N THR A 166 -11.21 14.77 -20.11
CA THR A 166 -11.39 16.19 -20.39
C THR A 166 -11.84 16.41 -21.84
N ASP A 167 -12.54 17.54 -22.07
CA ASP A 167 -12.90 17.95 -23.43
C ASP A 167 -11.67 18.26 -24.30
N GLU A 168 -10.59 18.78 -23.69
CA GLU A 168 -9.33 19.05 -24.36
C GLU A 168 -8.72 17.79 -24.98
N ALA A 169 -8.75 16.67 -24.28
CA ALA A 169 -8.22 15.40 -24.79
C ALA A 169 -9.00 14.90 -26.02
N GLN A 170 -10.29 15.24 -26.13
CA GLN A 170 -11.12 14.84 -27.26
C GLN A 170 -10.84 15.67 -28.52
N GLU A 171 -10.32 16.90 -28.36
CA GLU A 171 -10.08 17.81 -29.47
C GLU A 171 -9.08 17.26 -30.49
N GLY A 172 -7.98 16.68 -30.04
CA GLY A 172 -6.98 16.11 -30.94
C GLY A 172 -7.53 15.02 -31.85
N GLY A 173 -8.29 14.09 -31.26
CA GLY A 173 -8.96 13.02 -32.01
C GLY A 173 -10.03 13.53 -33.01
N LYS A 174 -10.87 14.47 -32.58
CA LYS A 174 -11.85 15.12 -33.43
C LYS A 174 -11.19 15.83 -34.60
N ALA A 175 -10.20 16.66 -34.34
CA ALA A 175 -9.47 17.41 -35.37
C ALA A 175 -8.83 16.49 -36.41
N PHE A 176 -8.26 15.35 -35.95
CA PHE A 176 -7.68 14.34 -36.83
C PHE A 176 -8.75 13.73 -37.76
N LEU A 177 -9.90 13.32 -37.24
CA LEU A 177 -11.00 12.74 -38.03
C LEU A 177 -11.61 13.74 -39.02
N GLU A 178 -11.72 14.99 -38.60
CA GLU A 178 -12.25 16.10 -39.41
C GLU A 178 -11.21 16.69 -40.38
N LYS A 179 -9.99 16.19 -40.39
CA LYS A 179 -8.86 16.66 -41.23
C LYS A 179 -8.58 18.15 -41.09
N ARG A 180 -8.73 18.72 -39.89
CA ARG A 180 -8.46 20.11 -39.54
C ARG A 180 -7.33 20.22 -38.53
N LYS A 181 -6.83 21.43 -38.32
CA LYS A 181 -5.88 21.71 -37.22
C LYS A 181 -6.63 21.70 -35.88
N PRO A 182 -6.03 21.13 -34.80
CA PRO A 182 -6.61 21.19 -33.47
C PRO A 182 -6.60 22.62 -32.92
N ARG A 183 -7.59 22.93 -32.05
CA ARG A 183 -7.79 24.26 -31.46
C ARG A 183 -7.55 24.21 -29.95
N PHE A 184 -6.41 23.74 -29.52
CA PHE A 184 -6.09 23.64 -28.09
C PHE A 184 -6.04 24.99 -27.36
N GLN A 185 -5.86 26.11 -28.10
CA GLN A 185 -5.93 27.46 -27.53
C GLN A 185 -7.32 27.84 -26.98
N ASP A 186 -8.39 27.12 -27.39
CA ASP A 186 -9.76 27.39 -26.96
C ASP A 186 -10.05 26.80 -25.56
N TYR A 187 -9.15 25.97 -25.03
CA TYR A 187 -9.30 25.33 -23.73
C TYR A 187 -8.61 26.15 -22.61
N PRO A 188 -9.11 26.04 -21.36
CA PRO A 188 -8.52 26.73 -20.23
C PRO A 188 -7.03 26.40 -20.06
N LYS A 189 -6.21 27.42 -19.89
CA LYS A 189 -4.80 27.26 -19.51
C LYS A 189 -4.74 27.23 -18.00
N PHE A 190 -4.59 26.05 -17.45
CA PHE A 190 -4.32 25.92 -16.01
C PHE A 190 -2.87 26.27 -15.73
N PRO A 191 -2.60 26.93 -14.58
CA PRO A 191 -1.24 27.27 -14.17
C PRO A 191 -0.43 26.01 -13.85
#